data_406240b8ec5ed611bdef181d9a7e9c61
#
_entry.id   406240b8ec5ed611bdef181d9a7e9c61
#
_cell.length_a   1.000
_cell.length_b   1.000
_cell.length_c   1.000
_cell.angle_alpha   90.00
_cell.angle_beta   90.00
_cell.angle_gamma   90.00
#
_symmetry.space_group_name_H-M   'P 1'
#
loop_
_entity.id
_entity.type
_entity.pdbx_description
1 polymer ?
#
loop_
_entity_poly.entity_id
_entity_poly.type
_entity_poly.pdbx_seq_one_letter_code
_entity_poly.pdbx_strand_id
1 'polypeptide(L)'
;MVGTALGVLIALLALAVPVAAALGFLGIALSEIYSRLPLTLAMGEMAWATSNNFLLVAIPFFVLLGEILLRSGIAERMYNALVLWVPWLPGGLMHSNIAACAMFAATSGSSVATAATIGTVAMGEIKKHGYSERLFLGTIAAGGTLGILIPPSINMIVYGVLTDSSIPQLYLAGIFPGLVLAGLFSLTVLVACLLWPSLGGKRTEAGWPARLRALPDLIPPLVIFLAVIGSIYAGLATATESAALGVIAALGVAAWHRSLTLRMLLRAFEGTMRTTAMIMAILIAAYFLNFVISSIGLTAQVNQFVTGLGLSATELLIAVILFYLVLGCFMETLSMMVATVPIIAPIMFKAGYDPIWFGVLIIILMETAMITPPVGINLYVVQGLRRRGRIDDVIIGAAPFVITLLVMIAILSYWPKLALWLPRAVG
;
A
#
# COMPACT_ATOMS: atom_id res chain seq x y z
N MET A 1 -19.44 -22.93 12.05
CA MET A 1 -19.16 -21.49 12.14
C MET A 1 -18.18 -21.02 11.06
N VAL A 2 -16.94 -21.55 10.97
CA VAL A 2 -15.95 -21.10 9.96
C VAL A 2 -16.47 -21.23 8.53
N GLY A 3 -17.04 -22.38 8.16
CA GLY A 3 -17.59 -22.59 6.83
C GLY A 3 -18.74 -21.65 6.48
N THR A 4 -19.62 -21.33 7.44
CA THR A 4 -20.71 -20.35 7.26
C THR A 4 -20.14 -18.94 7.06
N ALA A 5 -19.16 -18.54 7.87
CA ALA A 5 -18.52 -17.22 7.75
C ALA A 5 -17.85 -17.04 6.38
N LEU A 6 -17.06 -18.03 5.94
CA LEU A 6 -16.42 -18.03 4.63
C LEU A 6 -17.44 -18.08 3.49
N GLY A 7 -18.46 -18.92 3.59
CA GLY A 7 -19.49 -19.06 2.55
C GLY A 7 -20.29 -17.77 2.36
N VAL A 8 -20.72 -17.13 3.45
CA VAL A 8 -21.42 -15.82 3.39
C VAL A 8 -20.51 -14.74 2.83
N LEU A 9 -19.25 -14.65 3.30
CA LEU A 9 -18.30 -13.66 2.82
C LEU A 9 -18.05 -13.82 1.31
N ILE A 10 -17.75 -15.04 0.86
CA ILE A 10 -17.50 -15.31 -0.57
C ILE A 10 -18.74 -14.99 -1.41
N ALA A 11 -19.94 -15.35 -0.94
CA ALA A 11 -21.19 -15.06 -1.65
C ALA A 11 -21.41 -13.53 -1.78
N LEU A 12 -21.20 -12.76 -0.71
CA LEU A 12 -21.34 -11.30 -0.73
C LEU A 12 -20.32 -10.64 -1.67
N LEU A 13 -19.08 -11.13 -1.67
CA LEU A 13 -18.02 -10.61 -2.56
C LEU A 13 -18.31 -10.99 -4.03
N ALA A 14 -18.79 -12.20 -4.30
CA ALA A 14 -19.18 -12.62 -5.64
C ALA A 14 -20.37 -11.80 -6.19
N LEU A 15 -21.25 -11.31 -5.32
CA LEU A 15 -22.34 -10.39 -5.66
C LEU A 15 -21.86 -8.92 -5.77
N ALA A 16 -20.55 -8.67 -5.69
CA ALA A 16 -19.96 -7.33 -5.74
C ALA A 16 -20.52 -6.35 -4.67
N VAL A 17 -20.95 -6.87 -3.51
CA VAL A 17 -21.39 -6.04 -2.39
C VAL A 17 -20.19 -5.22 -1.88
N PRO A 18 -20.33 -3.90 -1.63
CA PRO A 18 -19.26 -3.10 -1.05
C PRO A 18 -18.72 -3.72 0.25
N VAL A 19 -17.40 -3.77 0.41
CA VAL A 19 -16.76 -4.54 1.49
C VAL A 19 -17.22 -4.11 2.87
N ALA A 20 -17.36 -2.82 3.14
CA ALA A 20 -17.90 -2.35 4.43
C ALA A 20 -19.29 -2.95 4.72
N ALA A 21 -20.17 -2.99 3.72
CA ALA A 21 -21.49 -3.60 3.84
C ALA A 21 -21.39 -5.11 4.00
N ALA A 22 -20.50 -5.78 3.26
CA ALA A 22 -20.30 -7.22 3.36
C ALA A 22 -19.81 -7.64 4.76
N LEU A 23 -18.82 -6.92 5.33
CA LEU A 23 -18.32 -7.20 6.67
C LEU A 23 -19.37 -6.91 7.76
N GLY A 24 -20.09 -5.79 7.63
CA GLY A 24 -21.17 -5.45 8.57
C GLY A 24 -22.31 -6.49 8.53
N PHE A 25 -22.75 -6.86 7.32
CA PHE A 25 -23.78 -7.89 7.16
C PHE A 25 -23.31 -9.26 7.68
N LEU A 26 -22.07 -9.64 7.42
CA LEU A 26 -21.48 -10.86 7.96
C LEU A 26 -21.51 -10.87 9.49
N GLY A 27 -21.14 -9.75 10.12
CA GLY A 27 -21.22 -9.60 11.58
C GLY A 27 -22.63 -9.80 12.10
N ILE A 28 -23.62 -9.16 11.48
CA ILE A 28 -25.05 -9.31 11.84
C ILE A 28 -25.48 -10.77 11.65
N ALA A 29 -25.21 -11.39 10.50
CA ALA A 29 -25.61 -12.75 10.21
C ALA A 29 -24.99 -13.76 11.20
N LEU A 30 -23.70 -13.62 11.51
CA LEU A 30 -23.04 -14.48 12.50
C LEU A 30 -23.59 -14.28 13.91
N SER A 31 -23.92 -13.04 14.29
CA SER A 31 -24.58 -12.73 15.56
C SER A 31 -25.93 -13.44 15.68
N GLU A 32 -26.80 -13.33 14.68
CA GLU A 32 -28.14 -13.94 14.68
C GLU A 32 -28.10 -15.46 14.64
N ILE A 33 -27.15 -16.06 13.91
CA ILE A 33 -27.08 -17.52 13.75
C ILE A 33 -26.43 -18.20 14.97
N TYR A 34 -25.39 -17.58 15.57
CA TYR A 34 -24.52 -18.27 16.54
C TYR A 34 -24.51 -17.67 17.93
N SER A 35 -25.09 -16.49 18.15
CA SER A 35 -25.18 -15.87 19.48
C SER A 35 -26.61 -15.94 20.01
N ARG A 36 -26.72 -16.16 21.34
CA ARG A 36 -27.97 -15.96 22.08
C ARG A 36 -28.11 -14.54 22.63
N LEU A 37 -27.02 -13.76 22.60
CA LEU A 37 -26.99 -12.37 23.04
C LEU A 37 -27.21 -11.47 21.83
N PRO A 38 -27.93 -10.35 21.97
CA PRO A 38 -28.17 -9.41 20.89
C PRO A 38 -26.91 -8.56 20.64
N LEU A 39 -25.84 -9.16 20.05
CA LEU A 39 -24.55 -8.50 19.84
C LEU A 39 -24.66 -7.27 18.90
N THR A 40 -25.73 -7.20 18.10
CA THR A 40 -26.07 -6.05 17.25
C THR A 40 -26.27 -4.75 18.05
N LEU A 41 -26.63 -4.82 19.31
CA LEU A 41 -26.74 -3.65 20.18
C LEU A 41 -25.40 -2.96 20.42
N ALA A 42 -24.28 -3.66 20.28
CA ALA A 42 -22.93 -3.09 20.42
C ALA A 42 -22.48 -2.30 19.18
N MET A 43 -23.21 -2.33 18.05
CA MET A 43 -22.80 -1.66 16.81
C MET A 43 -22.53 -0.16 17.02
N GLY A 44 -23.39 0.53 17.75
CA GLY A 44 -23.24 1.96 18.02
C GLY A 44 -21.99 2.26 18.85
N GLU A 45 -21.73 1.45 19.87
CA GLU A 45 -20.54 1.57 20.72
C GLU A 45 -19.25 1.28 19.94
N MET A 46 -19.24 0.23 19.11
CA MET A 46 -18.09 -0.10 18.26
C MET A 46 -17.84 1.01 17.23
N ALA A 47 -18.88 1.57 16.61
CA ALA A 47 -18.76 2.69 15.69
C ALA A 47 -18.21 3.94 16.40
N TRP A 48 -18.69 4.25 17.60
CA TRP A 48 -18.18 5.35 18.41
C TRP A 48 -16.73 5.17 18.81
N ALA A 49 -16.37 4.00 19.36
CA ALA A 49 -15.03 3.69 19.81
C ALA A 49 -14.01 3.75 18.63
N THR A 50 -14.38 3.20 17.46
CA THR A 50 -13.56 3.25 16.27
C THR A 50 -13.37 4.69 15.78
N SER A 51 -14.44 5.49 15.76
CA SER A 51 -14.40 6.89 15.28
C SER A 51 -13.63 7.80 16.23
N ASN A 52 -13.55 7.46 17.50
CA ASN A 52 -12.82 8.22 18.53
C ASN A 52 -11.36 7.79 18.70
N ASN A 53 -10.88 6.82 17.91
CA ASN A 53 -9.49 6.38 17.99
C ASN A 53 -8.54 7.44 17.42
N PHE A 54 -7.70 8.04 18.29
CA PHE A 54 -6.79 9.12 17.90
C PHE A 54 -5.78 8.71 16.83
N LEU A 55 -5.32 7.45 16.79
CA LEU A 55 -4.38 6.98 15.79
C LEU A 55 -4.99 6.98 14.37
N LEU A 56 -6.30 6.77 14.26
CA LEU A 56 -6.99 6.78 12.98
C LEU A 56 -7.16 8.18 12.39
N VAL A 57 -7.00 9.24 13.21
CA VAL A 57 -6.99 10.64 12.74
C VAL A 57 -5.82 10.92 11.79
N ALA A 58 -4.74 10.15 11.88
CA ALA A 58 -3.64 10.22 10.92
C ALA A 58 -4.08 9.92 9.47
N ILE A 59 -5.07 9.04 9.29
CA ILE A 59 -5.55 8.62 7.95
C ILE A 59 -6.04 9.80 7.12
N PRO A 60 -7.03 10.62 7.55
CA PRO A 60 -7.48 11.75 6.76
C PRO A 60 -6.36 12.75 6.46
N PHE A 61 -5.42 12.97 7.37
CA PHE A 61 -4.28 13.86 7.11
C PHE A 61 -3.33 13.30 6.05
N PHE A 62 -2.98 12.02 6.08
CA PHE A 62 -2.13 11.41 5.04
C PHE A 62 -2.86 11.34 3.70
N VAL A 63 -4.16 11.06 3.67
CA VAL A 63 -4.95 11.13 2.43
C VAL A 63 -4.96 12.55 1.88
N LEU A 64 -5.16 13.56 2.74
CA LEU A 64 -5.14 14.97 2.33
C LEU A 64 -3.76 15.39 1.80
N LEU A 65 -2.69 14.95 2.47
CA LEU A 65 -1.32 15.15 2.00
C LEU A 65 -1.14 14.61 0.58
N GLY A 66 -1.54 13.37 0.33
CA GLY A 66 -1.48 12.73 -0.99
C GLY A 66 -2.32 13.48 -2.05
N GLU A 67 -3.54 13.91 -1.70
CA GLU A 67 -4.43 14.67 -2.59
C GLU A 67 -3.86 16.07 -2.95
N ILE A 68 -3.24 16.76 -2.00
CA ILE A 68 -2.55 18.03 -2.26
C ILE A 68 -1.40 17.81 -3.23
N LEU A 69 -0.55 16.82 -3.00
CA LEU A 69 0.59 16.52 -3.85
C LEU A 69 0.16 16.12 -5.27
N LEU A 70 -0.88 15.30 -5.39
CA LEU A 70 -1.46 14.90 -6.67
C LEU A 70 -1.91 16.12 -7.49
N ARG A 71 -2.53 17.13 -6.85
CA ARG A 71 -3.17 18.26 -7.53
C ARG A 71 -2.28 19.49 -7.66
N SER A 72 -1.17 19.54 -6.94
CA SER A 72 -0.24 20.68 -6.95
C SER A 72 0.74 20.69 -8.13
N GLY A 73 0.82 19.58 -8.91
CA GLY A 73 1.80 19.43 -9.98
C GLY A 73 3.23 19.10 -9.50
N ILE A 74 3.43 18.89 -8.20
CA ILE A 74 4.73 18.53 -7.62
C ILE A 74 5.21 17.19 -8.17
N ALA A 75 4.32 16.21 -8.28
CA ALA A 75 4.65 14.89 -8.81
C ALA A 75 5.13 14.92 -10.27
N GLU A 76 4.53 15.76 -11.11
CA GLU A 76 4.95 15.94 -12.50
C GLU A 76 6.37 16.54 -12.57
N ARG A 77 6.67 17.57 -11.80
CA ARG A 77 8.01 18.18 -11.72
C ARG A 77 9.05 17.19 -11.24
N MET A 78 8.74 16.47 -10.15
CA MET A 78 9.59 15.41 -9.61
C MET A 78 9.88 14.34 -10.66
N TYR A 79 8.86 13.86 -11.37
CA TYR A 79 9.02 12.88 -12.44
C TYR A 79 9.93 13.40 -13.54
N ASN A 80 9.68 14.62 -14.04
CA ASN A 80 10.50 15.26 -15.09
C ASN A 80 11.95 15.42 -14.66
N ALA A 81 12.23 15.72 -13.40
CA ALA A 81 13.57 15.76 -12.85
C ALA A 81 14.23 14.37 -12.87
N LEU A 82 13.55 13.32 -12.39
CA LEU A 82 14.07 11.95 -12.36
C LEU A 82 14.35 11.39 -13.76
N VAL A 83 13.54 11.78 -14.75
CA VAL A 83 13.76 11.46 -16.18
C VAL A 83 15.12 11.95 -16.69
N LEU A 84 15.71 12.98 -16.12
CA LEU A 84 17.02 13.48 -16.49
C LEU A 84 18.17 12.75 -15.77
N TRP A 85 17.92 12.19 -14.59
CA TRP A 85 18.96 11.59 -13.75
C TRP A 85 19.16 10.09 -13.94
N VAL A 86 18.08 9.34 -14.18
CA VAL A 86 18.09 7.86 -14.15
C VAL A 86 18.29 7.18 -15.51
N PRO A 87 18.08 7.81 -16.70
CA PRO A 87 18.01 7.10 -17.99
C PRO A 87 19.33 6.52 -18.53
N TRP A 88 20.42 6.61 -17.81
CA TRP A 88 21.70 6.03 -18.22
C TRP A 88 21.73 4.49 -18.16
N LEU A 89 20.81 3.88 -17.39
CA LEU A 89 20.65 2.43 -17.30
C LEU A 89 19.89 1.88 -18.53
N PRO A 90 20.18 0.64 -18.98
CA PRO A 90 19.33 -0.09 -19.92
C PRO A 90 17.89 -0.20 -19.37
N GLY A 91 16.90 0.27 -20.14
CA GLY A 91 15.53 0.43 -19.64
C GLY A 91 15.13 1.87 -19.36
N GLY A 92 16.09 2.79 -19.26
CA GLY A 92 15.87 4.24 -19.27
C GLY A 92 14.73 4.73 -18.36
N LEU A 93 13.65 5.26 -18.98
CA LEU A 93 12.51 5.83 -18.27
C LEU A 93 11.75 4.84 -17.39
N MET A 94 11.87 3.54 -17.62
CA MET A 94 11.25 2.54 -16.75
C MET A 94 11.86 2.55 -15.33
N HIS A 95 13.15 2.83 -15.22
CA HIS A 95 13.78 3.06 -13.91
C HIS A 95 13.32 4.38 -13.28
N SER A 96 13.10 5.41 -14.11
CA SER A 96 12.53 6.68 -13.63
C SER A 96 11.10 6.49 -13.10
N ASN A 97 10.29 5.63 -13.72
CA ASN A 97 8.96 5.27 -13.21
C ASN A 97 9.05 4.68 -11.80
N ILE A 98 9.94 3.70 -11.59
CA ILE A 98 10.12 3.05 -10.28
C ILE A 98 10.64 4.05 -9.24
N ALA A 99 11.66 4.85 -9.59
CA ALA A 99 12.21 5.87 -8.70
C ALA A 99 11.17 6.94 -8.34
N ALA A 100 10.39 7.40 -9.33
CA ALA A 100 9.32 8.37 -9.10
C ALA A 100 8.19 7.77 -8.23
N CYS A 101 7.83 6.52 -8.47
CA CYS A 101 6.87 5.84 -7.61
C CYS A 101 7.39 5.71 -6.17
N ALA A 102 8.65 5.34 -5.96
CA ALA A 102 9.25 5.24 -4.64
C ALA A 102 9.29 6.59 -3.90
N MET A 103 9.67 7.67 -4.59
CA MET A 103 9.67 9.03 -4.02
C MET A 103 8.25 9.54 -3.73
N PHE A 104 7.30 9.31 -4.63
CA PHE A 104 5.92 9.71 -4.42
C PHE A 104 5.25 8.86 -3.33
N ALA A 105 5.58 7.57 -3.24
CA ALA A 105 5.18 6.68 -2.16
C ALA A 105 5.53 7.25 -0.79
N ALA A 106 6.76 7.73 -0.63
CA ALA A 106 7.26 8.36 0.60
C ALA A 106 6.50 9.63 1.04
N THR A 107 5.50 10.04 0.27
CA THR A 107 4.67 11.22 0.57
C THR A 107 3.18 10.96 0.51
N SER A 108 2.73 10.01 -0.32
CA SER A 108 1.29 9.77 -0.58
C SER A 108 0.68 8.68 0.30
N GLY A 109 1.47 7.70 0.73
CA GLY A 109 1.01 6.56 1.53
C GLY A 109 -0.04 5.66 0.86
N SER A 110 -0.24 5.79 -0.46
CA SER A 110 -1.28 5.08 -1.22
C SER A 110 -0.75 4.51 -2.53
N SER A 111 -0.94 3.23 -2.74
CA SER A 111 -0.55 2.52 -3.96
C SER A 111 -1.32 3.01 -5.19
N VAL A 112 -2.64 3.12 -5.07
CA VAL A 112 -3.52 3.58 -6.16
C VAL A 112 -3.19 5.01 -6.58
N ALA A 113 -3.00 5.92 -5.60
CA ALA A 113 -2.63 7.31 -5.87
C ALA A 113 -1.26 7.40 -6.54
N THR A 114 -0.30 6.59 -6.12
CA THR A 114 1.05 6.52 -6.71
C THR A 114 0.99 6.05 -8.16
N ALA A 115 0.33 4.92 -8.43
CA ALA A 115 0.17 4.40 -9.79
C ALA A 115 -0.58 5.38 -10.71
N ALA A 116 -1.66 6.00 -10.22
CA ALA A 116 -2.44 6.96 -10.98
C ALA A 116 -1.65 8.22 -11.32
N THR A 117 -0.94 8.78 -10.35
CA THR A 117 -0.18 10.03 -10.50
C THR A 117 1.00 9.85 -11.44
N ILE A 118 1.88 8.90 -11.15
CA ILE A 118 3.07 8.66 -11.97
C ILE A 118 2.67 8.11 -13.34
N GLY A 119 1.66 7.25 -13.40
CA GLY A 119 1.13 6.74 -14.66
C GLY A 119 0.59 7.84 -15.56
N THR A 120 -0.12 8.83 -15.03
CA THR A 120 -0.65 9.96 -15.82
C THR A 120 0.48 10.73 -16.50
N VAL A 121 1.57 10.98 -15.80
CA VAL A 121 2.73 11.70 -16.35
C VAL A 121 3.53 10.82 -17.31
N ALA A 122 3.77 9.56 -16.95
CA ALA A 122 4.63 8.64 -17.70
C ALA A 122 4.01 8.15 -19.02
N MET A 123 2.66 8.05 -19.13
CA MET A 123 1.98 7.48 -20.32
C MET A 123 2.35 8.17 -21.63
N GLY A 124 2.60 9.49 -21.59
CA GLY A 124 2.99 10.26 -22.78
C GLY A 124 4.35 9.86 -23.35
N GLU A 125 5.24 9.32 -22.53
CA GLU A 125 6.62 9.03 -22.91
C GLU A 125 6.79 7.68 -23.66
N ILE A 126 5.83 6.76 -23.53
CA ILE A 126 5.90 5.42 -24.13
C ILE A 126 6.13 5.50 -25.65
N LYS A 127 5.24 6.22 -26.35
CA LYS A 127 5.31 6.33 -27.81
C LYS A 127 6.46 7.22 -28.28
N LYS A 128 6.72 8.28 -27.54
CA LYS A 128 7.73 9.27 -27.86
C LYS A 128 9.14 8.67 -27.91
N HIS A 129 9.40 7.68 -27.08
CA HIS A 129 10.72 7.05 -26.94
C HIS A 129 10.76 5.59 -27.39
N GLY A 130 9.66 5.01 -27.87
CA GLY A 130 9.62 3.66 -28.44
C GLY A 130 9.86 2.53 -27.45
N TYR A 131 9.43 2.70 -26.19
CA TYR A 131 9.47 1.65 -25.17
C TYR A 131 8.49 0.51 -25.46
N SER A 132 8.84 -0.71 -25.00
CA SER A 132 7.87 -1.79 -24.93
C SER A 132 6.70 -1.39 -24.04
N GLU A 133 5.52 -1.24 -24.61
CA GLU A 133 4.34 -0.78 -23.90
C GLU A 133 4.02 -1.70 -22.70
N ARG A 134 4.10 -3.03 -22.87
CA ARG A 134 3.82 -4.01 -21.82
C ARG A 134 4.71 -3.81 -20.60
N LEU A 135 6.03 -3.86 -20.79
CA LEU A 135 6.97 -3.74 -19.68
C LEU A 135 6.88 -2.37 -19.01
N PHE A 136 6.69 -1.30 -19.79
CA PHE A 136 6.53 0.05 -19.27
C PHE A 136 5.29 0.18 -18.39
N LEU A 137 4.14 -0.36 -18.81
CA LEU A 137 2.91 -0.40 -18.01
C LEU A 137 3.11 -1.22 -16.72
N GLY A 138 3.85 -2.33 -16.82
CA GLY A 138 4.22 -3.16 -15.68
C GLY A 138 5.05 -2.38 -14.64
N THR A 139 5.98 -1.51 -15.07
CA THR A 139 6.77 -0.67 -14.12
C THR A 139 5.92 0.33 -13.37
N ILE A 140 4.86 0.85 -13.98
CA ILE A 140 3.93 1.78 -13.31
C ILE A 140 3.05 1.01 -12.32
N ALA A 141 2.50 -0.13 -12.73
CA ALA A 141 1.66 -0.95 -11.87
C ALA A 141 2.43 -1.45 -10.64
N ALA A 142 3.64 -1.99 -10.85
CA ALA A 142 4.50 -2.49 -9.78
C ALA A 142 5.09 -1.35 -8.94
N GLY A 143 5.63 -0.30 -9.57
CA GLY A 143 6.14 0.86 -8.85
C GLY A 143 5.08 1.50 -7.96
N GLY A 144 3.83 1.55 -8.44
CA GLY A 144 2.69 2.01 -7.65
C GLY A 144 2.54 1.27 -6.33
N THR A 145 2.81 -0.05 -6.27
CA THR A 145 2.64 -0.83 -5.04
C THR A 145 3.52 -0.31 -3.90
N LEU A 146 4.70 0.22 -4.19
CA LEU A 146 5.59 0.83 -3.18
C LEU A 146 4.89 1.86 -2.30
N GLY A 147 3.75 2.42 -2.74
CA GLY A 147 2.96 3.41 -2.01
C GLY A 147 2.36 2.94 -0.69
N ILE A 148 2.33 1.65 -0.40
CA ILE A 148 1.87 1.11 0.88
C ILE A 148 3.01 0.50 1.72
N LEU A 149 4.21 0.34 1.16
CA LEU A 149 5.37 -0.19 1.90
C LEU A 149 6.32 0.91 2.37
N ILE A 150 6.62 1.88 1.48
CA ILE A 150 7.50 3.00 1.85
C ILE A 150 6.69 3.98 2.72
N PRO A 151 7.14 4.27 3.97
CA PRO A 151 6.41 5.16 4.86
C PRO A 151 6.41 6.63 4.38
N PRO A 152 5.38 7.41 4.76
CA PRO A 152 4.25 7.02 5.59
C PRO A 152 3.23 6.16 4.84
N SER A 153 2.64 5.18 5.51
CA SER A 153 1.70 4.22 4.90
C SER A 153 0.41 4.11 5.71
N ILE A 154 -0.72 4.30 5.05
CA ILE A 154 -2.05 4.14 5.66
C ILE A 154 -2.25 2.68 6.12
N ASN A 155 -1.79 1.73 5.33
CA ASN A 155 -1.92 0.30 5.67
C ASN A 155 -1.11 -0.06 6.93
N MET A 156 0.08 0.54 7.13
CA MET A 156 0.85 0.34 8.36
C MET A 156 0.17 0.93 9.58
N ILE A 157 -0.53 2.06 9.44
CA ILE A 157 -1.34 2.64 10.53
C ILE A 157 -2.45 1.67 10.91
N VAL A 158 -3.22 1.20 9.91
CA VAL A 158 -4.32 0.27 10.13
C VAL A 158 -3.82 -1.04 10.76
N TYR A 159 -2.72 -1.60 10.26
CA TYR A 159 -2.10 -2.78 10.85
C TYR A 159 -1.69 -2.53 12.31
N GLY A 160 -1.03 -1.40 12.59
CA GLY A 160 -0.60 -1.03 13.95
C GLY A 160 -1.77 -0.94 14.92
N VAL A 161 -2.90 -0.33 14.48
CA VAL A 161 -4.12 -0.23 15.30
C VAL A 161 -4.80 -1.59 15.50
N LEU A 162 -4.79 -2.47 14.49
CA LEU A 162 -5.39 -3.82 14.58
C LEU A 162 -4.59 -4.79 15.47
N THR A 163 -3.30 -4.55 15.63
CA THR A 163 -2.38 -5.47 16.34
C THR A 163 -1.72 -4.86 17.57
N ASP A 164 -2.13 -3.64 17.95
CA ASP A 164 -1.50 -2.84 19.02
C ASP A 164 0.02 -2.70 18.84
N SER A 165 0.48 -2.67 17.57
CA SER A 165 1.89 -2.53 17.23
C SER A 165 2.28 -1.06 17.05
N SER A 166 3.52 -0.72 17.39
CA SER A 166 4.06 0.64 17.27
C SER A 166 4.13 1.09 15.80
N ILE A 167 3.34 2.11 15.44
CA ILE A 167 3.33 2.70 14.08
C ILE A 167 4.72 3.26 13.71
N PRO A 168 5.43 4.01 14.59
CA PRO A 168 6.80 4.43 14.28
C PRO A 168 7.74 3.27 13.96
N GLN A 169 7.70 2.17 14.74
CA GLN A 169 8.52 1.00 14.46
C GLN A 169 8.15 0.33 13.12
N LEU A 170 6.86 0.25 12.78
CA LEU A 170 6.40 -0.24 11.47
C LEU A 170 6.93 0.63 10.31
N TYR A 171 6.94 1.94 10.48
CA TYR A 171 7.50 2.86 9.50
C TYR A 171 9.00 2.62 9.29
N LEU A 172 9.80 2.52 10.38
CA LEU A 172 11.22 2.16 10.24
C LEU A 172 11.42 0.82 9.54
N ALA A 173 10.60 -0.18 9.90
CA ALA A 173 10.68 -1.52 9.34
C ALA A 173 10.38 -1.56 7.84
N GLY A 174 9.56 -0.63 7.32
CA GLY A 174 9.20 -0.54 5.90
C GLY A 174 10.26 0.11 5.01
N ILE A 175 11.15 0.95 5.57
CA ILE A 175 12.13 1.73 4.78
C ILE A 175 13.07 0.81 3.98
N PHE A 176 13.82 -0.05 4.65
CA PHE A 176 14.79 -0.92 3.96
C PHE A 176 14.12 -1.92 3.01
N PRO A 177 13.08 -2.67 3.41
CA PRO A 177 12.36 -3.52 2.49
C PRO A 177 11.82 -2.77 1.27
N GLY A 178 11.29 -1.56 1.45
CA GLY A 178 10.80 -0.72 0.37
C GLY A 178 11.89 -0.29 -0.62
N LEU A 179 13.05 0.12 -0.11
CA LEU A 179 14.21 0.47 -0.95
C LEU A 179 14.78 -0.75 -1.68
N VAL A 180 14.89 -1.89 -1.00
CA VAL A 180 15.33 -3.15 -1.61
C VAL A 180 14.35 -3.59 -2.70
N LEU A 181 13.05 -3.52 -2.45
CA LEU A 181 12.03 -3.87 -3.44
C LEU A 181 12.08 -2.94 -4.67
N ALA A 182 12.24 -1.62 -4.47
CA ALA A 182 12.43 -0.68 -5.57
C ALA A 182 13.70 -1.02 -6.38
N GLY A 183 14.78 -1.38 -5.70
CA GLY A 183 16.01 -1.89 -6.32
C GLY A 183 15.81 -3.18 -7.11
N LEU A 184 15.05 -4.13 -6.57
CA LEU A 184 14.70 -5.40 -7.24
C LEU A 184 13.80 -5.15 -8.47
N PHE A 185 12.83 -4.24 -8.40
CA PHE A 185 12.05 -3.84 -9.56
C PHE A 185 12.92 -3.22 -10.65
N SER A 186 13.86 -2.35 -10.25
CA SER A 186 14.83 -1.77 -11.18
C SER A 186 15.75 -2.83 -11.77
N LEU A 187 16.19 -3.80 -10.98
CA LEU A 187 16.99 -4.96 -11.44
C LEU A 187 16.20 -5.81 -12.44
N THR A 188 14.92 -6.05 -12.20
CA THR A 188 14.03 -6.78 -13.14
C THR A 188 13.99 -6.08 -14.50
N VAL A 189 13.83 -4.75 -14.52
CA VAL A 189 13.88 -3.96 -15.76
C VAL A 189 15.25 -4.07 -16.42
N LEU A 190 16.33 -3.92 -15.65
CA LEU A 190 17.70 -4.01 -16.15
C LEU A 190 17.97 -5.35 -16.82
N VAL A 191 17.64 -6.45 -16.14
CA VAL A 191 17.82 -7.82 -16.67
C VAL A 191 16.98 -8.03 -17.92
N ALA A 192 15.71 -7.62 -17.91
CA ALA A 192 14.84 -7.72 -19.09
C ALA A 192 15.40 -6.96 -20.29
N CYS A 193 15.91 -5.75 -20.09
CA CYS A 193 16.46 -4.94 -21.19
C CYS A 193 17.88 -5.37 -21.62
N LEU A 194 18.64 -6.05 -20.78
CA LEU A 194 19.90 -6.67 -21.16
C LEU A 194 19.67 -7.92 -22.01
N LEU A 195 18.68 -8.76 -21.65
CA LEU A 195 18.33 -9.96 -22.38
C LEU A 195 17.60 -9.64 -23.70
N TRP A 196 16.73 -8.63 -23.68
CA TRP A 196 15.96 -8.19 -24.84
C TRP A 196 16.07 -6.66 -25.01
N PRO A 197 17.13 -6.14 -25.67
CA PRO A 197 17.39 -4.72 -25.83
C PRO A 197 16.25 -3.94 -26.51
N SER A 198 15.43 -4.62 -27.31
CA SER A 198 14.25 -4.02 -27.98
C SER A 198 13.18 -3.52 -27.00
N LEU A 199 13.19 -3.96 -25.74
CA LEU A 199 12.26 -3.51 -24.73
C LEU A 199 12.59 -2.11 -24.17
N GLY A 200 13.87 -1.71 -24.24
CA GLY A 200 14.44 -0.60 -23.49
C GLY A 200 14.22 0.80 -24.07
N GLY A 201 13.62 0.94 -25.24
CA GLY A 201 13.39 2.25 -25.88
C GLY A 201 14.69 3.00 -26.23
N LYS A 202 14.52 4.25 -26.66
CA LYS A 202 15.67 5.14 -26.97
C LYS A 202 16.15 5.81 -25.67
N ARG A 203 17.46 5.86 -25.46
CA ARG A 203 18.07 6.58 -24.34
C ARG A 203 17.81 8.07 -24.46
N THR A 204 17.44 8.68 -23.37
CA THR A 204 17.34 10.14 -23.26
C THR A 204 18.69 10.65 -22.75
N GLU A 205 19.43 11.39 -23.57
CA GLU A 205 20.66 12.00 -23.14
C GLU A 205 20.39 13.39 -22.59
N ALA A 206 20.66 13.60 -21.32
CA ALA A 206 20.59 14.92 -20.67
C ALA A 206 21.99 15.36 -20.27
N GLY A 207 22.36 16.57 -20.67
CA GLY A 207 23.63 17.18 -20.23
C GLY A 207 23.61 17.52 -18.74
N TRP A 208 24.80 17.57 -18.13
CA TRP A 208 24.98 17.95 -16.71
C TRP A 208 24.27 19.25 -16.31
N PRO A 209 24.27 20.32 -17.12
CA PRO A 209 23.57 21.57 -16.77
C PRO A 209 22.06 21.36 -16.61
N ALA A 210 21.43 20.50 -17.44
CA ALA A 210 20.01 20.20 -17.33
C ALA A 210 19.70 19.41 -16.04
N ARG A 211 20.55 18.42 -15.70
CA ARG A 211 20.43 17.63 -14.47
C ARG A 211 20.51 18.50 -13.21
N LEU A 212 21.49 19.39 -13.15
CA LEU A 212 21.66 20.28 -12.00
C LEU A 212 20.50 21.28 -11.84
N ARG A 213 19.95 21.79 -12.97
CA ARG A 213 18.78 22.68 -12.93
C ARG A 213 17.49 21.98 -12.48
N ALA A 214 17.42 20.66 -12.61
CA ALA A 214 16.25 19.86 -12.20
C ALA A 214 16.31 19.42 -10.73
N LEU A 215 17.47 19.53 -10.05
CA LEU A 215 17.60 19.14 -8.63
C LEU A 215 16.61 19.84 -7.68
N PRO A 216 16.32 21.14 -7.85
CA PRO A 216 15.34 21.83 -6.99
C PRO A 216 13.95 21.18 -7.03
N ASP A 217 13.56 20.52 -8.11
CA ASP A 217 12.25 19.85 -8.23
C ASP A 217 12.19 18.54 -7.42
N LEU A 218 13.32 18.00 -6.95
CA LEU A 218 13.38 16.85 -6.05
C LEU A 218 13.34 17.24 -4.56
N ILE A 219 13.59 18.52 -4.25
CA ILE A 219 13.62 19.02 -2.86
C ILE A 219 12.23 18.95 -2.20
N PRO A 220 11.11 19.37 -2.83
CA PRO A 220 9.81 19.39 -2.19
C PRO A 220 9.35 18.06 -1.64
N PRO A 221 9.38 16.93 -2.38
CA PRO A 221 9.02 15.61 -1.83
C PRO A 221 9.94 15.21 -0.66
N LEU A 222 11.24 15.51 -0.76
CA LEU A 222 12.21 15.21 0.29
C LEU A 222 11.93 16.01 1.56
N VAL A 223 11.63 17.30 1.45
CA VAL A 223 11.27 18.16 2.60
C VAL A 223 10.01 17.65 3.28
N ILE A 224 8.99 17.27 2.52
CA ILE A 224 7.76 16.72 3.07
C ILE A 224 8.03 15.37 3.78
N PHE A 225 8.79 14.48 3.16
CA PHE A 225 9.21 13.23 3.77
C PHE A 225 9.95 13.46 5.10
N LEU A 226 10.93 14.39 5.11
CA LEU A 226 11.68 14.72 6.31
C LEU A 226 10.81 15.42 7.37
N ALA A 227 9.84 16.23 6.97
CA ALA A 227 8.89 16.85 7.90
C ALA A 227 8.04 15.79 8.61
N VAL A 228 7.59 14.75 7.89
CA VAL A 228 6.78 13.68 8.44
C VAL A 228 7.65 12.69 9.22
N ILE A 229 8.56 12.02 8.54
CA ILE A 229 9.34 10.92 9.11
C ILE A 229 10.38 11.45 10.09
N GLY A 230 11.07 12.55 9.75
CA GLY A 230 12.05 13.18 10.62
C GLY A 230 11.46 13.69 11.93
N SER A 231 10.25 14.27 11.92
CA SER A 231 9.60 14.74 13.15
C SER A 231 9.25 13.62 14.11
N ILE A 232 8.86 12.44 13.59
CA ILE A 232 8.58 11.26 14.42
C ILE A 232 9.85 10.79 15.15
N TYR A 233 10.95 10.62 14.38
CA TYR A 233 12.19 10.07 14.97
C TYR A 233 13.04 11.07 15.74
N ALA A 234 12.82 12.36 15.51
CA ALA A 234 13.36 13.40 16.40
C ALA A 234 12.58 13.53 17.71
N GLY A 235 11.51 12.73 17.92
CA GLY A 235 10.66 12.80 19.10
C GLY A 235 9.83 14.09 19.21
N LEU A 236 9.68 14.83 18.07
CA LEU A 236 8.98 16.11 18.02
C LEU A 236 7.47 15.94 17.81
N ALA A 237 7.05 14.84 17.20
CA ALA A 237 5.66 14.60 16.85
C ALA A 237 5.32 13.11 16.88
N THR A 238 4.09 12.80 17.26
CA THR A 238 3.47 11.48 17.06
C THR A 238 3.17 11.23 15.59
N ALA A 239 2.82 10.01 15.19
CA ALA A 239 2.44 9.69 13.82
C ALA A 239 1.25 10.54 13.32
N THR A 240 0.30 10.87 14.19
CA THR A 240 -0.86 11.71 13.87
C THR A 240 -0.49 13.18 13.70
N GLU A 241 0.35 13.72 14.59
CA GLU A 241 0.84 15.10 14.51
C GLU A 241 1.76 15.31 13.31
N SER A 242 2.61 14.32 13.01
CA SER A 242 3.49 14.35 11.83
C SER A 242 2.71 14.39 10.51
N ALA A 243 1.56 13.72 10.47
CA ALA A 243 0.67 13.79 9.30
C ALA A 243 0.15 15.23 9.08
N ALA A 244 -0.21 15.95 10.15
CA ALA A 244 -0.60 17.36 10.07
C ALA A 244 0.57 18.26 9.63
N LEU A 245 1.79 18.02 10.15
CA LEU A 245 3.01 18.71 9.71
C LEU A 245 3.29 18.47 8.21
N GLY A 246 3.07 17.23 7.73
CA GLY A 246 3.15 16.90 6.31
C GLY A 246 2.18 17.71 5.44
N VAL A 247 0.92 17.85 5.90
CA VAL A 247 -0.08 18.67 5.21
C VAL A 247 0.36 20.14 5.16
N ILE A 248 0.84 20.71 6.28
CA ILE A 248 1.34 22.08 6.33
C ILE A 248 2.51 22.28 5.36
N ALA A 249 3.47 21.34 5.35
CA ALA A 249 4.60 21.38 4.43
C ALA A 249 4.14 21.32 2.97
N ALA A 250 3.18 20.44 2.63
CA ALA A 250 2.65 20.31 1.29
C ALA A 250 1.89 21.57 0.83
N LEU A 251 1.11 22.18 1.72
CA LEU A 251 0.45 23.47 1.45
C LEU A 251 1.48 24.58 1.23
N GLY A 252 2.54 24.63 2.04
CA GLY A 252 3.65 25.57 1.88
C GLY A 252 4.33 25.42 0.52
N VAL A 253 4.64 24.19 0.11
CA VAL A 253 5.23 23.90 -1.21
C VAL A 253 4.26 24.25 -2.34
N ALA A 254 2.96 23.92 -2.21
CA ALA A 254 1.96 24.28 -3.21
C ALA A 254 1.81 25.81 -3.36
N ALA A 255 1.89 26.55 -2.25
CA ALA A 255 1.89 28.01 -2.25
C ALA A 255 3.14 28.58 -2.94
N TRP A 256 4.33 28.02 -2.63
CA TRP A 256 5.60 28.42 -3.28
C TRP A 256 5.52 28.26 -4.80
N HIS A 257 4.97 27.14 -5.27
CA HIS A 257 4.79 26.88 -6.69
C HIS A 257 3.57 27.59 -7.31
N ARG A 258 2.87 28.44 -6.55
CA ARG A 258 1.66 29.16 -6.99
C ARG A 258 0.54 28.26 -7.50
N SER A 259 0.54 27.00 -7.08
CA SER A 259 -0.51 26.01 -7.41
C SER A 259 -1.64 25.96 -6.37
N LEU A 260 -1.47 26.64 -5.22
CA LEU A 260 -2.44 26.72 -4.14
C LEU A 260 -3.63 27.60 -4.58
N THR A 261 -4.71 26.99 -5.03
CA THR A 261 -5.96 27.66 -5.40
C THR A 261 -7.13 27.08 -4.61
N LEU A 262 -8.18 27.90 -4.39
CA LEU A 262 -9.38 27.41 -3.71
C LEU A 262 -9.98 26.18 -4.41
N ARG A 263 -9.98 26.17 -5.74
CA ARG A 263 -10.47 25.03 -6.54
C ARG A 263 -9.63 23.75 -6.28
N MET A 264 -8.32 23.88 -6.19
CA MET A 264 -7.44 22.76 -5.85
C MET A 264 -7.72 22.23 -4.45
N LEU A 265 -7.84 23.13 -3.46
CA LEU A 265 -8.16 22.76 -2.08
C LEU A 265 -9.53 22.06 -1.96
N LEU A 266 -10.59 22.61 -2.56
CA LEU A 266 -11.90 21.98 -2.53
C LEU A 266 -11.88 20.58 -3.13
N ARG A 267 -11.18 20.36 -4.24
CA ARG A 267 -11.01 19.04 -4.85
C ARG A 267 -10.18 18.11 -3.97
N ALA A 268 -9.13 18.61 -3.31
CA ALA A 268 -8.32 17.83 -2.39
C ALA A 268 -9.15 17.38 -1.18
N PHE A 269 -9.95 18.29 -0.60
CA PHE A 269 -10.87 17.94 0.48
C PHE A 269 -11.93 16.95 0.05
N GLU A 270 -12.53 17.11 -1.13
CA GLU A 270 -13.52 16.15 -1.67
C GLU A 270 -12.91 14.75 -1.80
N GLY A 271 -11.71 14.63 -2.41
CA GLY A 271 -11.00 13.36 -2.53
C GLY A 271 -10.69 12.75 -1.17
N THR A 272 -10.21 13.58 -0.24
CA THR A 272 -9.92 13.16 1.14
C THR A 272 -11.15 12.64 1.87
N MET A 273 -12.26 13.38 1.82
CA MET A 273 -13.51 12.97 2.48
C MET A 273 -14.03 11.65 1.93
N ARG A 274 -14.02 11.50 0.60
CA ARG A 274 -14.47 10.25 -0.07
C ARG A 274 -13.63 9.05 0.35
N THR A 275 -12.31 9.15 0.30
CA THR A 275 -11.40 8.07 0.66
C THR A 275 -11.44 7.76 2.14
N THR A 276 -11.43 8.78 3.00
CA THR A 276 -11.50 8.61 4.46
C THR A 276 -12.83 7.99 4.88
N ALA A 277 -13.95 8.43 4.32
CA ALA A 277 -15.26 7.86 4.63
C ALA A 277 -15.33 6.37 4.26
N MET A 278 -14.77 6.00 3.10
CA MET A 278 -14.67 4.59 2.69
C MET A 278 -13.84 3.78 3.69
N ILE A 279 -12.66 4.25 4.05
CA ILE A 279 -11.76 3.54 4.98
C ILE A 279 -12.43 3.41 6.36
N MET A 280 -13.01 4.49 6.89
CA MET A 280 -13.67 4.47 8.19
C MET A 280 -14.90 3.54 8.20
N ALA A 281 -15.68 3.50 7.12
CA ALA A 281 -16.81 2.57 7.00
C ALA A 281 -16.34 1.10 7.04
N ILE A 282 -15.22 0.78 6.36
CA ILE A 282 -14.62 -0.57 6.40
C ILE A 282 -14.13 -0.90 7.81
N LEU A 283 -13.44 0.04 8.48
CA LEU A 283 -12.92 -0.17 9.84
C LEU A 283 -14.05 -0.39 10.85
N ILE A 284 -15.09 0.45 10.83
CA ILE A 284 -16.25 0.31 11.73
C ILE A 284 -16.91 -1.06 11.56
N ALA A 285 -17.19 -1.45 10.32
CA ALA A 285 -17.80 -2.74 10.02
C ALA A 285 -16.92 -3.91 10.48
N ALA A 286 -15.62 -3.79 10.31
CA ALA A 286 -14.68 -4.84 10.69
C ALA A 286 -14.46 -4.93 12.20
N TYR A 287 -14.40 -3.82 12.93
CA TYR A 287 -14.36 -3.87 14.40
C TYR A 287 -15.61 -4.50 14.98
N PHE A 288 -16.78 -4.19 14.41
CA PHE A 288 -18.02 -4.88 14.79
C PHE A 288 -17.94 -6.38 14.47
N LEU A 289 -17.48 -6.76 13.26
CA LEU A 289 -17.30 -8.18 12.90
C LEU A 289 -16.34 -8.88 13.85
N ASN A 290 -15.18 -8.26 14.18
CA ASN A 290 -14.20 -8.82 15.11
C ASN A 290 -14.76 -8.99 16.52
N PHE A 291 -15.57 -8.04 17.00
CA PHE A 291 -16.30 -8.18 18.27
C PHE A 291 -17.22 -9.40 18.24
N VAL A 292 -18.02 -9.57 17.18
CA VAL A 292 -18.92 -10.72 17.02
C VAL A 292 -18.13 -12.03 16.96
N ILE A 293 -17.10 -12.10 16.11
CA ILE A 293 -16.23 -13.29 15.92
C ILE A 293 -15.62 -13.73 17.27
N SER A 294 -15.14 -12.75 18.06
CA SER A 294 -14.58 -13.02 19.38
C SER A 294 -15.65 -13.49 20.36
N SER A 295 -16.81 -12.85 20.38
CA SER A 295 -17.92 -13.16 21.28
C SER A 295 -18.53 -14.55 21.05
N ILE A 296 -18.61 -15.01 19.80
CA ILE A 296 -19.09 -16.37 19.46
C ILE A 296 -17.99 -17.44 19.58
N GLY A 297 -16.74 -17.05 19.93
CA GLY A 297 -15.62 -17.99 20.10
C GLY A 297 -15.03 -18.54 18.79
N LEU A 298 -15.31 -17.92 17.64
CA LEU A 298 -14.80 -18.36 16.34
C LEU A 298 -13.28 -18.31 16.29
N THR A 299 -12.65 -17.27 16.84
CA THR A 299 -11.19 -17.15 16.93
C THR A 299 -10.56 -18.32 17.68
N ALA A 300 -11.19 -18.76 18.79
CA ALA A 300 -10.72 -19.92 19.56
C ALA A 300 -10.81 -21.23 18.74
N GLN A 301 -11.89 -21.41 17.97
CA GLN A 301 -12.05 -22.57 17.09
C GLN A 301 -10.99 -22.61 15.97
N VAL A 302 -10.72 -21.46 15.34
CA VAL A 302 -9.66 -21.35 14.31
C VAL A 302 -8.30 -21.68 14.92
N ASN A 303 -8.00 -21.12 16.11
CA ASN A 303 -6.75 -21.40 16.81
C ASN A 303 -6.61 -22.90 17.14
N GLN A 304 -7.66 -23.55 17.66
CA GLN A 304 -7.64 -24.99 17.94
C GLN A 304 -7.44 -25.82 16.67
N PHE A 305 -8.10 -25.46 15.59
CA PHE A 305 -7.93 -26.13 14.30
C PHE A 305 -6.48 -26.02 13.80
N VAL A 306 -5.92 -24.82 13.78
CA VAL A 306 -4.54 -24.59 13.32
C VAL A 306 -3.53 -25.33 14.23
N THR A 307 -3.71 -25.25 15.54
CA THR A 307 -2.85 -25.98 16.49
C THR A 307 -2.98 -27.50 16.32
N GLY A 308 -4.19 -27.98 16.06
CA GLY A 308 -4.47 -29.42 15.80
C GLY A 308 -3.81 -29.97 14.54
N LEU A 309 -3.44 -29.12 13.58
CA LEU A 309 -2.69 -29.53 12.38
C LEU A 309 -1.23 -29.88 12.69
N GLY A 310 -0.71 -29.52 13.86
CA GLY A 310 0.67 -29.83 14.27
C GLY A 310 1.75 -29.18 13.37
N LEU A 311 1.41 -28.09 12.68
CA LEU A 311 2.33 -27.40 11.76
C LEU A 311 3.50 -26.76 12.52
N SER A 312 4.69 -26.90 11.98
CA SER A 312 5.85 -26.12 12.42
C SER A 312 5.63 -24.63 12.11
N ALA A 313 6.39 -23.75 12.77
CA ALA A 313 6.31 -22.31 12.51
C ALA A 313 6.52 -21.97 11.01
N THR A 314 7.45 -22.66 10.35
CA THR A 314 7.72 -22.44 8.91
C THR A 314 6.56 -22.90 8.01
N GLU A 315 5.97 -24.05 8.30
CA GLU A 315 4.82 -24.55 7.54
C GLU A 315 3.60 -23.63 7.71
N LEU A 316 3.40 -23.11 8.94
CA LEU A 316 2.37 -22.12 9.21
C LEU A 316 2.61 -20.83 8.42
N LEU A 317 3.87 -20.34 8.37
CA LEU A 317 4.22 -19.16 7.58
C LEU A 317 3.91 -19.37 6.09
N ILE A 318 4.29 -20.51 5.53
CA ILE A 318 4.02 -20.85 4.12
C ILE A 318 2.50 -20.91 3.88
N ALA A 319 1.75 -21.52 4.78
CA ALA A 319 0.29 -21.58 4.68
C ALA A 319 -0.34 -20.19 4.68
N VAL A 320 0.14 -19.27 5.56
CA VAL A 320 -0.32 -17.89 5.62
C VAL A 320 0.04 -17.12 4.35
N ILE A 321 1.26 -17.29 3.83
CA ILE A 321 1.68 -16.66 2.56
C ILE A 321 0.75 -17.12 1.42
N LEU A 322 0.54 -18.41 1.27
CA LEU A 322 -0.36 -18.97 0.24
C LEU A 322 -1.79 -18.47 0.40
N PHE A 323 -2.30 -18.43 1.64
CA PHE A 323 -3.62 -17.89 1.95
C PHE A 323 -3.78 -16.44 1.47
N TYR A 324 -2.81 -15.57 1.80
CA TYR A 324 -2.87 -14.17 1.37
C TYR A 324 -2.68 -13.97 -0.13
N LEU A 325 -1.86 -14.79 -0.79
CA LEU A 325 -1.72 -14.76 -2.25
C LEU A 325 -3.04 -15.13 -2.95
N VAL A 326 -3.74 -16.16 -2.46
CA VAL A 326 -5.03 -16.55 -3.00
C VAL A 326 -6.10 -15.51 -2.68
N LEU A 327 -6.19 -15.05 -1.43
CA LEU A 327 -7.20 -14.08 -1.01
C LEU A 327 -7.03 -12.74 -1.72
N GLY A 328 -5.78 -12.33 -1.92
CA GLY A 328 -5.41 -11.10 -2.61
C GLY A 328 -5.84 -11.05 -4.07
N CYS A 329 -6.07 -12.20 -4.71
CA CYS A 329 -6.66 -12.24 -6.04
C CYS A 329 -8.12 -11.72 -6.07
N PHE A 330 -8.80 -11.66 -4.93
CA PHE A 330 -10.25 -11.37 -4.87
C PHE A 330 -10.60 -10.14 -4.02
N MET A 331 -9.72 -9.73 -3.11
CA MET A 331 -10.00 -8.65 -2.16
C MET A 331 -9.04 -7.47 -2.32
N GLU A 332 -9.54 -6.29 -2.01
CA GLU A 332 -8.74 -5.08 -1.87
C GLU A 332 -7.92 -5.13 -0.57
N THR A 333 -6.76 -4.45 -0.55
CA THR A 333 -5.75 -4.59 0.50
C THR A 333 -6.24 -4.25 1.91
N LEU A 334 -6.92 -3.10 2.09
CA LEU A 334 -7.43 -2.70 3.40
C LEU A 334 -8.50 -3.66 3.90
N SER A 335 -9.40 -4.06 3.01
CA SER A 335 -10.47 -5.02 3.31
C SER A 335 -9.91 -6.38 3.74
N MET A 336 -8.91 -6.86 3.01
CA MET A 336 -8.21 -8.10 3.31
C MET A 336 -7.52 -8.01 4.68
N MET A 337 -6.81 -6.92 4.95
CA MET A 337 -6.13 -6.69 6.22
C MET A 337 -7.09 -6.71 7.39
N VAL A 338 -8.15 -5.92 7.31
CA VAL A 338 -9.08 -5.72 8.41
C VAL A 338 -9.90 -6.99 8.71
N ALA A 339 -10.21 -7.77 7.68
CA ALA A 339 -10.95 -9.03 7.84
C ALA A 339 -10.09 -10.17 8.42
N THR A 340 -8.79 -10.17 8.18
CA THR A 340 -7.95 -11.36 8.45
C THR A 340 -6.89 -11.16 9.52
N VAL A 341 -6.27 -9.98 9.61
CA VAL A 341 -5.17 -9.70 10.55
C VAL A 341 -5.57 -9.94 12.00
N PRO A 342 -6.76 -9.54 12.50
CA PRO A 342 -7.15 -9.79 13.88
C PRO A 342 -7.24 -11.29 14.23
N ILE A 343 -7.42 -12.16 13.24
CA ILE A 343 -7.47 -13.61 13.43
C ILE A 343 -6.08 -14.24 13.28
N ILE A 344 -5.34 -13.83 12.22
CA ILE A 344 -4.08 -14.48 11.82
C ILE A 344 -2.91 -13.96 12.66
N ALA A 345 -2.86 -12.66 12.97
CA ALA A 345 -1.73 -12.08 13.69
C ALA A 345 -1.49 -12.73 15.07
N PRO A 346 -2.51 -12.95 15.93
CA PRO A 346 -2.31 -13.65 17.20
C PRO A 346 -1.76 -15.07 17.04
N ILE A 347 -2.13 -15.78 15.97
CA ILE A 347 -1.63 -17.12 15.66
C ILE A 347 -0.13 -17.07 15.33
N MET A 348 0.26 -16.11 14.48
CA MET A 348 1.65 -15.93 14.07
C MET A 348 2.53 -15.47 15.22
N PHE A 349 2.02 -14.58 16.10
CA PHE A 349 2.75 -14.12 17.27
C PHE A 349 2.98 -15.27 18.27
N LYS A 350 2.00 -16.15 18.48
CA LYS A 350 2.16 -17.37 19.29
C LYS A 350 3.15 -18.36 18.68
N ALA A 351 3.27 -18.41 17.36
CA ALA A 351 4.27 -19.21 16.67
C ALA A 351 5.69 -18.62 16.74
N GLY A 352 5.86 -17.45 17.41
CA GLY A 352 7.16 -16.81 17.66
C GLY A 352 7.57 -15.77 16.63
N TYR A 353 6.69 -15.36 15.71
CA TYR A 353 6.99 -14.29 14.76
C TYR A 353 6.84 -12.90 15.38
N ASP A 354 7.81 -12.04 15.08
CA ASP A 354 7.83 -10.64 15.54
C ASP A 354 6.67 -9.85 14.92
N PRO A 355 5.86 -9.10 15.70
CA PRO A 355 4.71 -8.35 15.19
C PRO A 355 5.07 -7.32 14.12
N ILE A 356 6.21 -6.61 14.27
CA ILE A 356 6.66 -5.59 13.32
C ILE A 356 7.10 -6.24 12.00
N TRP A 357 7.87 -7.32 12.08
CA TRP A 357 8.26 -8.08 10.89
C TRP A 357 7.05 -8.65 10.14
N PHE A 358 6.09 -9.21 10.88
CA PHE A 358 4.87 -9.77 10.28
C PHE A 358 4.03 -8.67 9.60
N GLY A 359 3.99 -7.46 10.18
CA GLY A 359 3.35 -6.31 9.55
C GLY A 359 3.96 -5.97 8.19
N VAL A 360 5.28 -5.92 8.09
CA VAL A 360 5.97 -5.68 6.81
C VAL A 360 5.69 -6.80 5.82
N LEU A 361 5.71 -8.07 6.26
CA LEU A 361 5.39 -9.22 5.40
C LEU A 361 3.97 -9.13 4.82
N ILE A 362 2.99 -8.83 5.67
CA ILE A 362 1.59 -8.66 5.25
C ILE A 362 1.46 -7.54 4.21
N ILE A 363 2.14 -6.41 4.41
CA ILE A 363 2.13 -5.30 3.44
C ILE A 363 2.67 -5.77 2.08
N ILE A 364 3.77 -6.51 2.04
CA ILE A 364 4.35 -7.00 0.76
C ILE A 364 3.42 -8.04 0.11
N LEU A 365 2.75 -8.88 0.89
CA LEU A 365 1.71 -9.78 0.37
C LEU A 365 0.53 -9.00 -0.24
N MET A 366 0.14 -7.90 0.38
CA MET A 366 -0.88 -6.99 -0.15
C MET A 366 -0.42 -6.25 -1.42
N GLU A 367 0.85 -5.86 -1.51
CA GLU A 367 1.43 -5.31 -2.74
C GLU A 367 1.32 -6.32 -3.88
N THR A 368 1.63 -7.59 -3.61
CA THR A 368 1.51 -8.67 -4.59
C THR A 368 0.07 -8.78 -5.09
N ALA A 369 -0.91 -8.71 -4.19
CA ALA A 369 -2.33 -8.72 -4.52
C ALA A 369 -2.74 -7.58 -5.47
N MET A 370 -2.15 -6.40 -5.32
CA MET A 370 -2.51 -5.22 -6.14
C MET A 370 -2.12 -5.33 -7.61
N ILE A 371 -1.21 -6.23 -7.97
CA ILE A 371 -0.77 -6.45 -9.35
C ILE A 371 -0.99 -7.90 -9.82
N THR A 372 -1.73 -8.69 -9.05
CA THR A 372 -2.05 -10.08 -9.40
C THR A 372 -3.51 -10.20 -9.87
N PRO A 373 -3.79 -10.78 -11.06
CA PRO A 373 -5.16 -11.00 -11.52
C PRO A 373 -5.90 -12.00 -10.59
N PRO A 374 -7.25 -12.01 -10.58
CA PRO A 374 -8.17 -11.27 -11.46
C PRO A 374 -8.45 -9.83 -11.03
N VAL A 375 -8.33 -9.45 -9.75
CA VAL A 375 -8.67 -8.07 -9.33
C VAL A 375 -7.51 -7.12 -9.59
N GLY A 376 -6.37 -7.24 -8.92
CA GLY A 376 -5.17 -6.44 -9.16
C GLY A 376 -5.43 -4.94 -9.42
N ILE A 377 -5.88 -4.19 -8.42
CA ILE A 377 -6.42 -2.82 -8.60
C ILE A 377 -5.48 -1.91 -9.40
N ASN A 378 -4.17 -2.00 -9.18
CA ASN A 378 -3.20 -1.20 -9.92
C ASN A 378 -3.19 -1.52 -11.42
N LEU A 379 -3.51 -2.76 -11.82
CA LEU A 379 -3.63 -3.14 -13.23
C LEU A 379 -4.76 -2.36 -13.90
N TYR A 380 -5.91 -2.26 -13.22
CA TYR A 380 -7.06 -1.51 -13.73
C TYR A 380 -6.84 0.00 -13.71
N VAL A 381 -6.14 0.52 -12.69
CA VAL A 381 -5.73 1.94 -12.64
C VAL A 381 -4.88 2.27 -13.86
N VAL A 382 -3.83 1.50 -14.12
CA VAL A 382 -2.93 1.71 -15.26
C VAL A 382 -3.66 1.53 -16.59
N GLN A 383 -4.55 0.53 -16.71
CA GLN A 383 -5.38 0.34 -17.91
C GLN A 383 -6.33 1.54 -18.13
N GLY A 384 -6.92 2.07 -17.07
CA GLY A 384 -7.80 3.24 -17.15
C GLY A 384 -7.08 4.51 -17.66
N LEU A 385 -5.82 4.69 -17.28
CA LEU A 385 -4.98 5.79 -17.75
C LEU A 385 -4.62 5.63 -19.24
N ARG A 386 -4.36 4.39 -19.68
CA ARG A 386 -4.02 4.07 -21.07
C ARG A 386 -5.16 4.35 -22.07
N ARG A 387 -6.42 4.26 -21.64
CA ARG A 387 -7.66 4.49 -22.41
C ARG A 387 -7.82 3.65 -23.67
N ARG A 388 -6.95 2.66 -23.94
CA ARG A 388 -6.94 1.81 -25.14
C ARG A 388 -6.15 0.53 -24.89
N GLY A 389 -6.20 -0.41 -25.85
CA GLY A 389 -5.55 -1.71 -25.72
C GLY A 389 -6.27 -2.64 -24.72
N ARG A 390 -5.76 -3.85 -24.60
CA ARG A 390 -6.33 -4.87 -23.73
C ARG A 390 -5.64 -4.84 -22.36
N ILE A 391 -6.38 -5.16 -21.30
CA ILE A 391 -5.82 -5.28 -19.94
C ILE A 391 -4.74 -6.36 -19.88
N ASP A 392 -4.81 -7.37 -20.74
CA ASP A 392 -3.82 -8.46 -20.83
C ASP A 392 -2.39 -7.91 -20.99
N ASP A 393 -2.21 -6.78 -21.71
CA ASP A 393 -0.90 -6.17 -21.89
C ASP A 393 -0.33 -5.65 -20.57
N VAL A 394 -1.19 -5.10 -19.69
CA VAL A 394 -0.79 -4.63 -18.36
C VAL A 394 -0.46 -5.82 -17.48
N ILE A 395 -1.30 -6.87 -17.51
CA ILE A 395 -1.11 -8.10 -16.74
C ILE A 395 0.21 -8.78 -17.11
N ILE A 396 0.45 -8.98 -18.40
CA ILE A 396 1.70 -9.60 -18.89
C ILE A 396 2.90 -8.73 -18.52
N GLY A 397 2.76 -7.41 -18.62
CA GLY A 397 3.82 -6.47 -18.23
C GLY A 397 4.11 -6.47 -16.74
N ALA A 398 3.12 -6.72 -15.89
CA ALA A 398 3.27 -6.82 -14.45
C ALA A 398 3.82 -8.18 -13.97
N ALA A 399 3.66 -9.24 -14.75
CA ALA A 399 4.04 -10.60 -14.35
C ALA A 399 5.51 -10.74 -13.86
N PRO A 400 6.54 -10.16 -14.50
CA PRO A 400 7.91 -10.21 -13.99
C PRO A 400 8.05 -9.59 -12.59
N PHE A 401 7.27 -8.55 -12.30
CA PHE A 401 7.29 -7.85 -11.02
C PHE A 401 6.54 -8.63 -9.93
N VAL A 402 5.52 -9.41 -10.27
CA VAL A 402 4.91 -10.39 -9.35
C VAL A 402 5.96 -11.40 -8.90
N ILE A 403 6.76 -11.94 -9.82
CA ILE A 403 7.87 -12.84 -9.47
C ILE A 403 8.87 -12.14 -8.54
N THR A 404 9.18 -10.87 -8.82
CA THR A 404 10.08 -10.08 -7.97
C THR A 404 9.52 -9.90 -6.55
N LEU A 405 8.22 -9.67 -6.40
CA LEU A 405 7.56 -9.62 -5.08
C LEU A 405 7.63 -10.97 -4.34
N LEU A 406 7.42 -12.08 -5.04
CA LEU A 406 7.58 -13.41 -4.44
C LEU A 406 9.03 -13.65 -3.98
N VAL A 407 10.01 -13.19 -4.75
CA VAL A 407 11.43 -13.21 -4.34
C VAL A 407 11.63 -12.34 -3.10
N MET A 408 11.04 -11.15 -3.04
CA MET A 408 11.13 -10.27 -1.86
C MET A 408 10.49 -10.92 -0.62
N ILE A 409 9.34 -11.58 -0.76
CA ILE A 409 8.70 -12.36 0.31
C ILE A 409 9.64 -13.46 0.81
N ALA A 410 10.30 -14.19 -0.09
CA ALA A 410 11.28 -15.22 0.27
C ALA A 410 12.49 -14.61 0.99
N ILE A 411 13.05 -13.50 0.49
CA ILE A 411 14.17 -12.78 1.13
C ILE A 411 13.77 -12.35 2.56
N LEU A 412 12.61 -11.74 2.73
CA LEU A 412 12.15 -11.27 4.03
C LEU A 412 11.87 -12.43 5.00
N SER A 413 11.35 -13.54 4.49
CA SER A 413 11.10 -14.76 5.29
C SER A 413 12.39 -15.40 5.77
N TYR A 414 13.42 -15.46 4.92
CA TYR A 414 14.73 -16.02 5.26
C TYR A 414 15.59 -15.05 6.09
N TRP A 415 15.45 -13.74 5.86
CA TRP A 415 16.25 -12.71 6.51
C TRP A 415 15.39 -11.64 7.18
N PRO A 416 14.76 -11.94 8.33
CA PRO A 416 13.90 -11.01 9.07
C PRO A 416 14.60 -9.71 9.50
N LYS A 417 15.94 -9.77 9.67
CA LYS A 417 16.76 -8.58 10.01
C LYS A 417 16.62 -7.46 8.99
N LEU A 418 16.25 -7.75 7.75
CA LEU A 418 16.03 -6.73 6.73
C LEU A 418 14.96 -5.70 7.15
N ALA A 419 13.90 -6.15 7.81
CA ALA A 419 12.86 -5.27 8.37
C ALA A 419 13.18 -4.81 9.80
N LEU A 420 13.82 -5.67 10.62
CA LEU A 420 13.97 -5.42 12.05
C LEU A 420 15.25 -4.68 12.43
N TRP A 421 16.20 -4.53 11.51
CA TRP A 421 17.48 -3.90 11.83
C TRP A 421 17.31 -2.42 12.23
N LEU A 422 16.60 -1.63 11.43
CA LEU A 422 16.43 -0.20 11.68
C LEU A 422 15.56 0.08 12.92
N PRO A 423 14.40 -0.58 13.13
CA PRO A 423 13.64 -0.42 14.37
C PRO A 423 14.45 -0.72 15.63
N ARG A 424 15.30 -1.75 15.61
CA ARG A 424 16.14 -2.14 16.75
C ARG A 424 17.36 -1.25 16.96
N ALA A 425 17.79 -0.53 15.94
CA ALA A 425 18.93 0.39 16.01
C ALA A 425 18.53 1.78 16.52
N VAL A 426 17.29 2.19 16.32
CA VAL A 426 16.77 3.53 16.65
C VAL A 426 15.88 3.50 17.90
N GLY A 427 15.22 2.38 18.18
CA GLY A 427 14.35 2.18 19.36
C GLY A 427 15.01 1.33 20.37
#